data_f7ea55a995dcd05d79007ed9103aac07
#
_entry.id   f7ea55a995dcd05d79007ed9103aac07
#
_cell.length_a   1.000
_cell.length_b   1.000
_cell.length_c   1.000
_cell.angle_alpha   90.00
_cell.angle_beta   90.00
_cell.angle_gamma   90.00
#
_symmetry.space_group_name_H-M   'P 1'
#
loop_
_entity.id
_entity.type
_entity.pdbx_description
1 polymer ?
#
loop_
_entity_poly.entity_id
_entity_poly.type
_entity_poly.pdbx_seq_one_letter_code
_entity_poly.pdbx_strand_id
1 'polypeptide(L)'
;MKQKHLQINPYTLLANIGLEKESLRVTERGRLAQTPHPFPDDPNLDVDFSANQTEFITGIHSSPTKVYDELWRLHRQALRTMTQRETGAEFFWPFSNPPYVASEQENLPMQFEDENRWKTEYREHLRRRYGTRLMLYSGIHFNFSFQEEFFDAAGLDSKEDRNEAYLNLAAWATRYAWLVVYLLAASPVMDPSILGEFGDDISACRNSAVGSTSPADRSSADRLHTNPLPVGRTGGNERTEGNEESGETPGAGETADATSRSDQLHWYASPRCSEIGYWNTFDPVLDYRDFDKYIHSVQRYVDDGTLMYPAELYYPVRLKPAGRYSMAALEQGGISHIEIRTVDENPYSPVGILPEDIQFLHLLMVYLMHQPPKPFPPEEQLQALHDMKTAALYDDSAKLSSGKSTRCAARSALHDMEGFFRRGAFTRTEQAYIRETLDYQWKKFAPGGRTAERVRQDFETGYNEKGLRLAQQHAATILSGFPFE
;
A
#
# COMPACT_ATOMS: atom_id res chain seq x y z
N MET A 1 27.55 -5.33 16.20
CA MET A 1 27.16 -5.53 17.63
C MET A 1 26.15 -6.69 17.72
N LYS A 2 26.04 -7.39 18.86
CA LYS A 2 24.98 -8.39 19.02
C LYS A 2 23.69 -7.65 19.35
N GLN A 3 22.75 -7.59 18.40
CA GLN A 3 21.41 -7.04 18.64
C GLN A 3 20.79 -7.76 19.84
N LYS A 4 20.34 -6.98 20.84
CA LYS A 4 19.67 -7.52 22.03
C LYS A 4 18.26 -7.97 21.67
N HIS A 5 17.87 -9.16 22.12
CA HIS A 5 16.47 -9.54 22.16
C HIS A 5 15.74 -8.69 23.20
N LEU A 6 14.80 -7.86 22.78
CA LEU A 6 14.07 -6.97 23.66
C LEU A 6 13.07 -7.73 24.52
N GLN A 7 13.01 -7.37 25.80
CA GLN A 7 12.04 -7.93 26.74
C GLN A 7 10.83 -7.02 26.87
N ILE A 8 9.67 -7.60 27.14
CA ILE A 8 8.46 -6.84 27.45
C ILE A 8 8.73 -6.03 28.73
N ASN A 9 8.49 -4.73 28.68
CA ASN A 9 8.64 -3.79 29.79
C ASN A 9 7.32 -3.00 29.98
N PRO A 10 7.16 -2.23 31.06
CA PRO A 10 5.92 -1.47 31.33
C PRO A 10 5.53 -0.46 30.26
N TYR A 11 6.46 -0.06 29.39
CA TYR A 11 6.26 0.94 28.35
C TYR A 11 6.14 0.33 26.95
N THR A 12 6.04 -1.00 26.86
CA THR A 12 6.01 -1.75 25.60
C THR A 12 4.86 -1.32 24.67
N LEU A 13 3.73 -0.85 25.22
CA LEU A 13 2.58 -0.37 24.45
C LEU A 13 2.62 1.15 24.19
N LEU A 14 3.63 1.88 24.66
CA LEU A 14 3.72 3.31 24.42
C LEU A 14 4.27 3.58 23.03
N ALA A 15 3.43 4.14 22.18
CA ALA A 15 3.73 4.41 20.79
C ALA A 15 3.25 5.79 20.34
N ASN A 16 3.81 6.25 19.25
CA ASN A 16 3.34 7.40 18.48
C ASN A 16 2.85 6.88 17.12
N ILE A 17 1.68 7.33 16.71
CA ILE A 17 0.98 6.87 15.51
C ILE A 17 0.57 8.08 14.69
N GLY A 18 0.77 8.00 13.37
CA GLY A 18 0.25 8.93 12.37
C GLY A 18 -0.30 8.16 11.17
N LEU A 19 -1.22 8.77 10.44
CA LEU A 19 -1.79 8.21 9.22
C LEU A 19 -1.60 9.19 8.06
N GLU A 20 -1.24 8.64 6.90
CA GLU A 20 -1.34 9.29 5.60
C GLU A 20 -2.38 8.49 4.80
N LYS A 21 -3.48 9.15 4.39
CA LYS A 21 -4.56 8.49 3.65
C LYS A 21 -4.79 9.20 2.33
N GLU A 22 -4.63 8.47 1.25
CA GLU A 22 -4.99 8.93 -0.08
C GLU A 22 -6.49 8.74 -0.32
N SER A 23 -7.12 9.61 -1.12
CA SER A 23 -8.51 9.46 -1.55
C SER A 23 -8.77 10.20 -2.85
N LEU A 24 -9.44 9.54 -3.78
CA LEU A 24 -9.89 10.17 -5.02
C LEU A 24 -11.13 11.04 -4.77
N ARG A 25 -11.16 12.23 -5.37
CA ARG A 25 -12.36 13.08 -5.40
C ARG A 25 -13.23 12.72 -6.59
N VAL A 26 -14.51 12.55 -6.33
CA VAL A 26 -15.52 12.27 -7.36
C VAL A 26 -16.64 13.32 -7.34
N THR A 27 -17.19 13.61 -8.52
CA THR A 27 -18.34 14.49 -8.68
C THR A 27 -19.65 13.81 -8.24
N GLU A 28 -20.75 14.54 -8.19
CA GLU A 28 -22.10 14.01 -7.96
C GLU A 28 -22.54 12.93 -8.97
N ARG A 29 -21.81 12.81 -10.08
CA ARG A 29 -22.05 11.78 -11.13
C ARG A 29 -21.09 10.58 -11.01
N GLY A 30 -20.27 10.53 -9.97
CA GLY A 30 -19.29 9.46 -9.76
C GLY A 30 -18.09 9.46 -10.70
N ARG A 31 -17.84 10.59 -11.41
CA ARG A 31 -16.67 10.77 -12.26
C ARG A 31 -15.53 11.39 -11.45
N LEU A 32 -14.28 11.08 -11.81
CA LEU A 32 -13.14 11.76 -11.21
C LEU A 32 -13.28 13.28 -11.32
N ALA A 33 -13.08 13.99 -10.22
CA ALA A 33 -13.18 15.46 -10.20
C ALA A 33 -12.04 16.06 -11.02
N GLN A 34 -12.38 17.01 -11.90
CA GLN A 34 -11.41 17.72 -12.75
C GLN A 34 -11.20 19.17 -12.29
N THR A 35 -11.68 19.51 -11.11
CA THR A 35 -11.49 20.82 -10.50
C THR A 35 -10.09 20.91 -9.87
N PRO A 36 -9.54 22.13 -9.73
CA PRO A 36 -8.30 22.33 -8.97
C PRO A 36 -8.39 21.76 -7.57
N HIS A 37 -7.24 21.37 -7.01
CA HIS A 37 -7.14 20.92 -5.61
C HIS A 37 -7.72 21.98 -4.68
N PRO A 38 -8.66 21.62 -3.77
CA PRO A 38 -9.38 22.62 -2.98
C PRO A 38 -8.63 23.13 -1.75
N PHE A 39 -7.45 22.60 -1.41
CA PHE A 39 -6.72 22.85 -0.17
C PHE A 39 -5.23 23.21 -0.42
N PRO A 40 -4.89 24.18 -1.27
CA PRO A 40 -3.51 24.39 -1.71
C PRO A 40 -2.54 24.77 -0.58
N ASP A 41 -3.06 25.32 0.52
CA ASP A 41 -2.25 25.85 1.63
C ASP A 41 -2.42 25.05 2.94
N ASP A 42 -3.11 23.89 2.88
CA ASP A 42 -3.31 23.05 4.07
C ASP A 42 -2.31 21.88 4.10
N PRO A 43 -1.34 21.88 5.01
CA PRO A 43 -0.32 20.83 5.08
C PRO A 43 -0.88 19.46 5.50
N ASN A 44 -2.11 19.40 6.00
CA ASN A 44 -2.80 18.15 6.37
C ASN A 44 -3.70 17.60 5.25
N LEU A 45 -3.86 18.37 4.15
CA LEU A 45 -4.68 18.03 2.99
C LEU A 45 -3.87 18.28 1.70
N ASP A 46 -2.81 17.51 1.48
CA ASP A 46 -1.92 17.63 0.31
C ASP A 46 -2.47 16.86 -0.91
N VAL A 47 -1.73 16.86 -1.97
CA VAL A 47 -1.99 16.13 -3.21
C VAL A 47 -0.96 15.02 -3.36
N ASP A 48 -1.40 13.78 -3.57
CA ASP A 48 -0.46 12.72 -3.89
C ASP A 48 0.04 12.83 -5.34
N PHE A 49 -0.73 12.40 -6.34
CA PHE A 49 -0.29 12.42 -7.75
C PHE A 49 -0.99 13.49 -8.58
N SER A 50 -2.30 13.49 -8.61
CA SER A 50 -3.15 14.39 -9.43
C SER A 50 -4.04 15.26 -8.57
N ALA A 51 -4.55 16.37 -9.14
CA ALA A 51 -5.42 17.29 -8.43
C ALA A 51 -6.67 16.62 -7.83
N ASN A 52 -7.09 15.49 -8.36
CA ASN A 52 -8.24 14.74 -7.84
C ASN A 52 -7.91 13.73 -6.74
N GLN A 53 -6.64 13.56 -6.36
CA GLN A 53 -6.22 12.64 -5.31
C GLN A 53 -5.72 13.44 -4.09
N THR A 54 -6.57 13.54 -3.08
CA THR A 54 -6.24 14.23 -1.82
C THR A 54 -5.55 13.25 -0.88
N GLU A 55 -4.45 13.69 -0.28
CA GLU A 55 -3.74 12.99 0.78
C GLU A 55 -4.04 13.65 2.13
N PHE A 56 -4.64 12.88 3.05
CA PHE A 56 -4.89 13.29 4.43
C PHE A 56 -3.70 12.93 5.29
N ILE A 57 -3.07 13.91 5.92
CA ILE A 57 -1.90 13.73 6.78
C ILE A 57 -2.27 14.13 8.21
N THR A 58 -2.37 13.15 9.09
CA THR A 58 -2.64 13.43 10.52
C THR A 58 -1.36 13.89 11.22
N GLY A 59 -1.53 14.53 12.35
CA GLY A 59 -0.47 14.71 13.33
C GLY A 59 -0.06 13.38 13.98
N ILE A 60 0.89 13.46 14.90
CA ILE A 60 1.42 12.34 15.68
C ILE A 60 0.61 12.23 16.97
N HIS A 61 0.04 11.07 17.24
CA HIS A 61 -0.77 10.79 18.40
C HIS A 61 -0.30 9.58 19.20
N SER A 62 -0.48 9.65 20.51
CA SER A 62 -0.09 8.57 21.45
C SER A 62 -1.13 7.44 21.55
N SER A 63 -2.21 7.48 20.78
CA SER A 63 -3.21 6.41 20.77
C SER A 63 -3.93 6.25 19.44
N PRO A 64 -4.35 5.02 19.07
CA PRO A 64 -5.15 4.74 17.88
C PRO A 64 -6.45 5.56 17.80
N THR A 65 -7.14 5.77 18.92
CA THR A 65 -8.38 6.55 18.96
C THR A 65 -8.13 7.99 18.56
N LYS A 66 -7.12 8.64 19.12
CA LYS A 66 -6.84 10.06 18.82
C LYS A 66 -6.43 10.29 17.37
N VAL A 67 -5.69 9.38 16.76
CA VAL A 67 -5.34 9.52 15.33
C VAL A 67 -6.57 9.31 14.45
N TYR A 68 -7.47 8.40 14.83
CA TYR A 68 -8.75 8.21 14.15
C TYR A 68 -9.64 9.46 14.25
N ASP A 69 -9.74 10.06 15.45
CA ASP A 69 -10.51 11.28 15.70
C ASP A 69 -9.99 12.45 14.84
N GLU A 70 -8.67 12.58 14.72
CA GLU A 70 -8.09 13.60 13.85
C GLU A 70 -8.38 13.33 12.37
N LEU A 71 -8.26 12.09 11.91
CA LEU A 71 -8.58 11.74 10.52
C LEU A 71 -10.05 12.06 10.21
N TRP A 72 -10.97 11.80 11.15
CA TRP A 72 -12.38 12.18 11.05
C TRP A 72 -12.55 13.70 10.94
N ARG A 73 -11.86 14.47 11.79
CA ARG A 73 -11.88 15.93 11.76
C ARG A 73 -11.40 16.49 10.41
N LEU A 74 -10.31 15.93 9.87
CA LEU A 74 -9.77 16.34 8.56
C LEU A 74 -10.76 16.05 7.42
N HIS A 75 -11.41 14.87 7.42
CA HIS A 75 -12.46 14.55 6.45
C HIS A 75 -13.63 15.52 6.56
N ARG A 76 -14.06 15.86 7.79
CA ARG A 76 -15.14 16.82 8.02
C ARG A 76 -14.79 18.21 7.49
N GLN A 77 -13.56 18.66 7.73
CA GLN A 77 -13.03 19.92 7.21
C GLN A 77 -13.08 19.94 5.68
N ALA A 78 -12.53 18.91 5.05
CA ALA A 78 -12.48 18.81 3.60
C ALA A 78 -13.87 18.74 2.97
N LEU A 79 -14.77 17.91 3.50
CA LEU A 79 -16.14 17.77 2.99
C LEU A 79 -16.97 19.04 3.10
N ARG A 80 -16.79 19.85 4.16
CA ARG A 80 -17.44 21.17 4.27
C ARG A 80 -17.10 22.10 3.10
N THR A 81 -15.84 22.08 2.67
CA THR A 81 -15.39 22.86 1.52
C THR A 81 -15.91 22.27 0.21
N MET A 82 -15.79 20.94 0.04
CA MET A 82 -16.08 20.27 -1.23
C MET A 82 -17.56 20.18 -1.57
N THR A 83 -18.44 20.03 -0.57
CA THR A 83 -19.90 19.92 -0.78
C THR A 83 -20.59 21.26 -1.04
N GLN A 84 -19.90 22.39 -0.82
CA GLN A 84 -20.45 23.76 -1.00
C GLN A 84 -19.84 24.50 -2.19
N ARG A 85 -19.14 23.79 -3.10
CA ARG A 85 -18.51 24.42 -4.27
C ARG A 85 -19.55 24.85 -5.31
N GLU A 86 -19.36 26.01 -5.91
CA GLU A 86 -20.19 26.51 -7.01
C GLU A 86 -20.12 25.60 -8.25
N THR A 87 -19.02 24.85 -8.41
CA THR A 87 -18.82 23.88 -9.49
C THR A 87 -19.59 22.57 -9.33
N GLY A 88 -20.38 22.43 -8.27
CA GLY A 88 -21.07 21.21 -7.85
C GLY A 88 -20.35 20.50 -6.68
N ALA A 89 -21.10 19.69 -5.95
CA ALA A 89 -20.57 18.95 -4.82
C ALA A 89 -19.61 17.84 -5.28
N GLU A 90 -18.56 17.65 -4.51
CA GLU A 90 -17.60 16.57 -4.66
C GLU A 90 -17.52 15.73 -3.38
N PHE A 91 -17.17 14.46 -3.53
CA PHE A 91 -17.10 13.49 -2.45
C PHE A 91 -15.79 12.70 -2.53
N PHE A 92 -15.36 12.09 -1.42
CA PHE A 92 -14.25 11.14 -1.43
C PHE A 92 -14.74 9.76 -1.83
N TRP A 93 -14.06 9.16 -2.81
CA TRP A 93 -14.32 7.78 -3.24
C TRP A 93 -13.91 6.81 -2.14
N PRO A 94 -14.76 5.84 -1.73
CA PRO A 94 -14.53 5.07 -0.49
C PRO A 94 -13.69 3.80 -0.67
N PHE A 95 -13.05 3.60 -1.83
CA PHE A 95 -12.29 2.38 -2.13
C PHE A 95 -10.87 2.71 -2.57
N SER A 96 -9.94 1.78 -2.30
CA SER A 96 -8.58 1.85 -2.83
C SER A 96 -8.52 1.73 -4.36
N ASN A 97 -9.43 0.98 -4.98
CA ASN A 97 -9.54 0.91 -6.42
C ASN A 97 -10.37 2.09 -6.95
N PRO A 98 -10.00 2.70 -8.07
CA PRO A 98 -10.72 3.86 -8.61
C PRO A 98 -12.11 3.51 -9.13
N PRO A 99 -13.00 4.53 -9.29
CA PRO A 99 -14.23 4.40 -10.06
C PRO A 99 -13.92 4.26 -11.56
N TYR A 100 -14.96 4.27 -12.39
CA TYR A 100 -14.82 4.32 -13.85
C TYR A 100 -13.93 5.49 -14.29
N VAL A 101 -12.94 5.21 -15.13
CA VAL A 101 -11.99 6.17 -15.72
C VAL A 101 -12.12 6.13 -17.23
N ALA A 102 -12.54 7.25 -17.85
CA ALA A 102 -12.77 7.30 -19.30
C ALA A 102 -11.46 7.34 -20.09
N SER A 103 -10.45 8.04 -19.56
CA SER A 103 -9.16 8.19 -20.24
C SER A 103 -8.07 8.58 -19.25
N GLU A 104 -6.81 8.44 -19.65
CA GLU A 104 -5.65 8.90 -18.88
C GLU A 104 -5.66 10.42 -18.63
N GLN A 105 -6.36 11.20 -19.45
CA GLN A 105 -6.48 12.64 -19.27
C GLN A 105 -7.21 13.03 -17.98
N GLU A 106 -7.99 12.12 -17.40
CA GLU A 106 -8.67 12.35 -16.12
C GLU A 106 -7.73 12.24 -14.90
N ASN A 107 -6.48 11.78 -15.10
CA ASN A 107 -5.49 11.59 -14.04
C ASN A 107 -4.11 12.12 -14.41
N LEU A 108 -4.04 13.37 -14.87
CA LEU A 108 -2.75 14.00 -15.15
C LEU A 108 -2.05 14.46 -13.85
N PRO A 109 -0.71 14.42 -13.81
CA PRO A 109 0.06 14.89 -12.68
C PRO A 109 -0.26 16.34 -12.32
N MET A 110 -0.43 16.61 -11.02
CA MET A 110 -0.55 17.97 -10.52
C MET A 110 0.69 18.78 -10.88
N GLN A 111 0.48 19.98 -11.40
CA GLN A 111 1.57 20.91 -11.74
C GLN A 111 1.88 21.81 -10.56
N PHE A 112 3.16 21.97 -10.26
CA PHE A 112 3.68 22.86 -9.23
C PHE A 112 4.67 23.84 -9.86
N GLU A 113 4.72 25.03 -9.31
CA GLU A 113 5.59 26.10 -9.76
C GLU A 113 6.73 26.34 -8.73
N ASP A 114 7.67 27.20 -9.07
CA ASP A 114 8.75 27.67 -8.24
C ASP A 114 9.57 26.55 -7.56
N GLU A 115 9.74 26.64 -6.26
CA GLU A 115 10.55 25.69 -5.47
C GLU A 115 9.98 24.26 -5.46
N ASN A 116 8.70 24.10 -5.77
CA ASN A 116 8.04 22.80 -5.84
C ASN A 116 8.02 22.17 -7.25
N ARG A 117 8.62 22.80 -8.26
CA ARG A 117 8.68 22.32 -9.64
C ARG A 117 9.24 20.90 -9.76
N TRP A 118 10.16 20.53 -8.88
CA TRP A 118 10.70 19.17 -8.81
C TRP A 118 9.60 18.11 -8.56
N LYS A 119 8.51 18.45 -7.84
CA LYS A 119 7.35 17.56 -7.66
C LYS A 119 6.67 17.27 -9.00
N THR A 120 6.53 18.29 -9.87
CA THR A 120 6.00 18.12 -11.24
C THR A 120 6.88 17.20 -12.06
N GLU A 121 8.20 17.46 -12.08
CA GLU A 121 9.16 16.66 -12.84
C GLU A 121 9.16 15.19 -12.38
N TYR A 122 9.08 14.96 -11.09
CA TYR A 122 8.98 13.62 -10.51
C TYR A 122 7.68 12.90 -10.90
N ARG A 123 6.52 13.56 -10.79
CA ARG A 123 5.23 12.97 -11.17
C ARG A 123 5.14 12.69 -12.68
N GLU A 124 5.70 13.56 -13.51
CA GLU A 124 5.82 13.30 -14.94
C GLU A 124 6.76 12.12 -15.25
N HIS A 125 7.82 11.92 -14.46
CA HIS A 125 8.64 10.72 -14.54
C HIS A 125 7.83 9.46 -14.19
N LEU A 126 7.07 9.48 -13.09
CA LEU A 126 6.20 8.36 -12.69
C LEU A 126 5.15 8.06 -13.78
N ARG A 127 4.51 9.09 -14.34
CA ARG A 127 3.57 8.93 -15.43
C ARG A 127 4.17 8.21 -16.65
N ARG A 128 5.36 8.62 -17.06
CA ARG A 128 6.07 8.00 -18.21
C ARG A 128 6.49 6.58 -17.93
N ARG A 129 6.82 6.24 -16.68
CA ARG A 129 7.37 4.94 -16.31
C ARG A 129 6.29 3.91 -15.97
N TYR A 130 5.26 4.32 -15.27
CA TYR A 130 4.24 3.43 -14.69
C TYR A 130 2.84 3.67 -15.27
N GLY A 131 2.66 4.70 -16.10
CA GLY A 131 1.34 5.13 -16.58
C GLY A 131 0.55 5.90 -15.52
N THR A 132 -0.59 6.49 -15.93
CA THR A 132 -1.44 7.28 -15.02
C THR A 132 -2.40 6.42 -14.22
N ARG A 133 -2.75 5.23 -14.72
CA ARG A 133 -3.77 4.37 -14.11
C ARG A 133 -3.33 3.76 -12.79
N LEU A 134 -2.07 3.33 -12.68
CA LEU A 134 -1.53 2.82 -11.41
C LEU A 134 -1.54 3.88 -10.30
N MET A 135 -1.39 5.16 -10.66
CA MET A 135 -1.42 6.28 -9.74
C MET A 135 -2.82 6.58 -9.17
N LEU A 136 -3.86 5.89 -9.65
CA LEU A 136 -5.23 6.02 -9.14
C LEU A 136 -5.53 5.08 -7.96
N TYR A 137 -4.67 4.12 -7.68
CA TYR A 137 -4.81 3.35 -6.45
C TYR A 137 -4.59 4.26 -5.25
N SER A 138 -5.50 4.19 -4.30
CA SER A 138 -5.40 4.89 -3.02
C SER A 138 -5.14 3.89 -1.89
N GLY A 139 -4.43 4.31 -0.88
CA GLY A 139 -4.11 3.47 0.26
C GLY A 139 -3.96 4.29 1.54
N ILE A 140 -3.62 3.58 2.61
CA ILE A 140 -3.35 4.18 3.90
C ILE A 140 -1.95 3.78 4.33
N HIS A 141 -1.13 4.78 4.66
CA HIS A 141 0.16 4.59 5.27
C HIS A 141 0.02 4.73 6.80
N PHE A 142 0.48 3.73 7.50
CA PHE A 142 0.50 3.71 8.96
C PHE A 142 1.92 4.01 9.44
N ASN A 143 2.10 5.22 10.00
CA ASN A 143 3.36 5.68 10.58
C ASN A 143 3.42 5.31 12.06
N PHE A 144 4.53 4.70 12.48
CA PHE A 144 4.69 4.16 13.82
C PHE A 144 6.08 4.42 14.40
N SER A 145 6.13 4.89 15.65
CA SER A 145 7.34 4.89 16.47
C SER A 145 7.02 4.57 17.92
N PHE A 146 8.01 4.07 18.67
CA PHE A 146 7.90 3.96 20.12
C PHE A 146 8.16 5.32 20.79
N GLN A 147 7.61 5.52 21.98
CA GLN A 147 7.92 6.68 22.83
C GLN A 147 9.27 6.52 23.52
N GLU A 148 9.85 7.60 24.01
CA GLU A 148 11.18 7.62 24.64
C GLU A 148 11.27 6.67 25.82
N GLU A 149 10.23 6.57 26.65
CA GLU A 149 10.15 5.70 27.82
C GLU A 149 10.36 4.21 27.48
N PHE A 150 9.93 3.80 26.28
CA PHE A 150 10.20 2.44 25.79
C PHE A 150 11.70 2.21 25.56
N PHE A 151 12.36 3.16 24.89
CA PHE A 151 13.79 3.06 24.56
C PHE A 151 14.64 3.09 25.82
N ASP A 152 14.35 4.00 26.76
CA ASP A 152 15.02 4.11 28.05
C ASP A 152 14.92 2.81 28.84
N ALA A 153 13.71 2.23 28.95
CA ALA A 153 13.48 0.98 29.65
C ALA A 153 14.11 -0.24 28.95
N ALA A 154 14.28 -0.17 27.63
CA ALA A 154 14.92 -1.20 26.82
C ALA A 154 16.46 -1.09 26.82
N GLY A 155 17.02 0.01 27.35
CA GLY A 155 18.45 0.33 27.31
C GLY A 155 18.96 0.56 25.89
N LEU A 156 18.16 1.27 25.07
CA LEU A 156 18.47 1.70 23.71
C LEU A 156 18.74 3.21 23.70
N ASP A 157 19.83 3.61 24.37
CA ASP A 157 20.10 5.00 24.67
C ASP A 157 20.75 5.76 23.49
N SER A 158 21.48 5.03 22.62
CA SER A 158 22.16 5.62 21.49
C SER A 158 21.29 5.63 20.21
N LYS A 159 21.59 6.58 19.31
CA LYS A 159 20.99 6.62 17.96
C LYS A 159 21.24 5.31 17.19
N GLU A 160 22.43 4.76 17.35
CA GLU A 160 22.86 3.51 16.71
C GLU A 160 22.03 2.31 17.19
N ASP A 161 21.79 2.18 18.50
CA ASP A 161 20.98 1.13 19.07
C ASP A 161 19.52 1.21 18.58
N ARG A 162 18.98 2.43 18.53
CA ARG A 162 17.61 2.69 18.01
C ARG A 162 17.50 2.38 16.51
N ASN A 163 18.48 2.78 15.71
CA ASN A 163 18.52 2.46 14.28
C ASN A 163 18.58 0.95 14.05
N GLU A 164 19.38 0.20 14.81
CA GLU A 164 19.43 -1.25 14.71
C GLU A 164 18.11 -1.91 15.12
N ALA A 165 17.45 -1.42 16.18
CA ALA A 165 16.15 -1.90 16.61
C ALA A 165 15.07 -1.67 15.55
N TYR A 166 15.00 -0.47 14.96
CA TYR A 166 14.07 -0.16 13.88
C TYR A 166 14.39 -0.91 12.58
N LEU A 167 15.66 -1.15 12.27
CA LEU A 167 16.05 -1.95 11.11
C LEU A 167 15.56 -3.39 11.27
N ASN A 168 15.71 -3.98 12.47
CA ASN A 168 15.16 -5.29 12.78
C ASN A 168 13.62 -5.30 12.72
N LEU A 169 12.96 -4.28 13.26
CA LEU A 169 11.51 -4.12 13.16
C LEU A 169 11.06 -4.06 11.70
N ALA A 170 11.73 -3.28 10.85
CA ALA A 170 11.39 -3.17 9.43
C ALA A 170 11.57 -4.50 8.69
N ALA A 171 12.64 -5.25 9.00
CA ALA A 171 12.86 -6.58 8.46
C ALA A 171 11.73 -7.56 8.86
N TRP A 172 11.29 -7.54 10.12
CA TRP A 172 10.16 -8.34 10.58
C TRP A 172 8.83 -7.86 10.02
N ALA A 173 8.60 -6.56 9.94
CA ALA A 173 7.39 -5.98 9.34
C ALA A 173 7.27 -6.35 7.85
N THR A 174 8.40 -6.38 7.12
CA THR A 174 8.41 -6.85 5.73
C THR A 174 8.06 -8.34 5.63
N ARG A 175 8.59 -9.19 6.52
CA ARG A 175 8.22 -10.61 6.61
C ARG A 175 6.75 -10.84 6.92
N TYR A 176 6.11 -9.90 7.64
CA TYR A 176 4.71 -9.97 8.06
C TYR A 176 3.78 -9.10 7.23
N ALA A 177 4.27 -8.44 6.16
CA ALA A 177 3.44 -7.64 5.27
C ALA A 177 2.25 -8.43 4.69
N TRP A 178 2.45 -9.73 4.42
CA TRP A 178 1.38 -10.65 4.01
C TRP A 178 0.23 -10.74 5.02
N LEU A 179 0.51 -10.65 6.33
CA LEU A 179 -0.53 -10.71 7.37
C LEU A 179 -1.38 -9.44 7.37
N VAL A 180 -0.72 -8.27 7.22
CA VAL A 180 -1.42 -6.98 7.06
C VAL A 180 -2.35 -7.04 5.85
N VAL A 181 -1.82 -7.45 4.69
CA VAL A 181 -2.61 -7.58 3.45
C VAL A 181 -3.76 -8.59 3.64
N TYR A 182 -3.50 -9.78 4.19
CA TYR A 182 -4.55 -10.79 4.38
C TYR A 182 -5.71 -10.30 5.26
N LEU A 183 -5.41 -9.62 6.39
CA LEU A 183 -6.42 -9.18 7.35
C LEU A 183 -7.10 -7.87 6.97
N LEU A 184 -6.41 -6.98 6.22
CA LEU A 184 -6.88 -5.62 5.95
C LEU A 184 -7.20 -5.37 4.46
N ALA A 185 -7.09 -6.40 3.60
CA ALA A 185 -7.57 -6.30 2.22
C ALA A 185 -9.06 -5.95 2.18
N ALA A 186 -9.40 -4.93 1.39
CA ALA A 186 -10.76 -4.39 1.32
C ALA A 186 -11.19 -3.95 -0.09
N SER A 187 -10.47 -4.37 -1.14
CA SER A 187 -10.63 -3.84 -2.50
C SER A 187 -10.83 -4.93 -3.56
N PRO A 188 -11.69 -5.97 -3.33
CA PRO A 188 -11.83 -7.12 -4.26
C PRO A 188 -12.61 -6.78 -5.52
N VAL A 189 -13.15 -5.59 -5.65
CA VAL A 189 -13.96 -5.13 -6.79
C VAL A 189 -13.32 -3.89 -7.38
N MET A 190 -13.27 -3.80 -8.71
CA MET A 190 -12.78 -2.64 -9.44
C MET A 190 -13.55 -2.46 -10.75
N ASP A 191 -13.52 -1.25 -11.28
CA ASP A 191 -14.07 -1.01 -12.62
C ASP A 191 -13.13 -1.53 -13.71
N PRO A 192 -13.62 -2.27 -14.72
CA PRO A 192 -12.79 -2.80 -15.80
C PRO A 192 -12.04 -1.75 -16.62
N SER A 193 -12.44 -0.47 -16.59
CA SER A 193 -11.75 0.62 -17.29
C SER A 193 -10.30 0.80 -16.88
N ILE A 194 -9.92 0.32 -15.68
CA ILE A 194 -8.54 0.38 -15.20
C ILE A 194 -7.62 -0.65 -15.89
N LEU A 195 -8.18 -1.68 -16.52
CA LEU A 195 -7.40 -2.76 -17.13
C LEU A 195 -6.94 -2.49 -18.58
N GLY A 196 -7.25 -1.35 -19.16
CA GLY A 196 -7.11 -1.07 -20.59
C GLY A 196 -5.77 -1.44 -21.26
N GLU A 197 -4.64 -1.33 -20.55
CA GLU A 197 -3.31 -1.67 -21.07
C GLU A 197 -2.64 -2.86 -20.34
N PHE A 198 -3.20 -3.31 -19.20
CA PHE A 198 -2.63 -4.37 -18.38
C PHE A 198 -3.06 -5.78 -18.77
N GLY A 199 -4.00 -5.93 -19.71
CA GLY A 199 -4.56 -7.23 -20.08
C GLY A 199 -3.53 -8.24 -20.61
N ASP A 200 -2.49 -7.76 -21.26
CA ASP A 200 -1.46 -8.62 -21.87
C ASP A 200 -0.40 -9.05 -20.84
N ASP A 201 -0.08 -8.21 -19.84
CA ASP A 201 0.89 -8.52 -18.80
C ASP A 201 0.36 -9.51 -17.74
N ILE A 202 -0.94 -9.49 -17.46
CA ILE A 202 -1.56 -10.43 -16.50
C ILE A 202 -1.45 -11.88 -16.99
N SER A 203 -1.52 -12.13 -18.29
CA SER A 203 -1.35 -13.46 -18.86
C SER A 203 0.11 -13.97 -18.79
N ALA A 204 1.10 -13.08 -18.85
CA ALA A 204 2.51 -13.41 -18.70
C ALA A 204 2.86 -13.80 -17.23
N CYS A 205 2.33 -13.08 -16.24
CA CYS A 205 2.52 -13.41 -14.83
C CYS A 205 1.90 -14.77 -14.44
N ARG A 206 0.77 -15.14 -15.05
CA ARG A 206 0.10 -16.43 -14.80
C ARG A 206 0.97 -17.62 -15.20
N ASN A 207 1.68 -17.53 -16.32
CA ASN A 207 2.53 -18.61 -16.82
C ASN A 207 3.78 -18.83 -15.97
N SER A 208 4.26 -17.81 -15.25
CA SER A 208 5.35 -17.95 -14.29
C SER A 208 4.92 -18.52 -12.93
N ALA A 209 3.69 -18.24 -12.49
CA ALA A 209 3.16 -18.73 -11.20
C ALA A 209 2.69 -20.18 -11.24
N VAL A 210 2.22 -20.66 -12.40
CA VAL A 210 1.73 -22.05 -12.59
C VAL A 210 2.85 -23.02 -13.00
N GLY A 211 4.03 -22.49 -13.41
CA GLY A 211 5.14 -23.28 -13.97
C GLY A 211 6.14 -23.86 -12.97
N SER A 212 6.02 -23.67 -11.65
CA SER A 212 7.02 -24.12 -10.68
C SER A 212 6.56 -25.29 -9.80
N THR A 213 6.18 -26.42 -10.42
CA THR A 213 6.09 -27.70 -9.72
C THR A 213 7.04 -28.70 -10.39
N SER A 214 8.35 -28.58 -10.15
CA SER A 214 9.30 -29.71 -10.10
C SER A 214 10.68 -29.25 -9.60
N PRO A 215 11.22 -29.82 -8.53
CA PRO A 215 12.58 -29.53 -8.07
C PRO A 215 13.60 -30.53 -8.69
N ALA A 216 13.74 -30.51 -9.99
CA ALA A 216 14.81 -31.24 -10.66
C ALA A 216 15.14 -30.55 -11.99
N ASP A 217 15.93 -29.48 -11.92
CA ASP A 217 16.86 -29.03 -12.96
C ASP A 217 17.37 -27.62 -12.63
N ARG A 218 18.27 -27.53 -11.67
CA ARG A 218 19.13 -26.35 -11.49
C ARG A 218 20.57 -26.78 -11.32
N SER A 219 21.20 -27.08 -12.42
CA SER A 219 22.67 -27.04 -12.52
C SER A 219 23.02 -26.33 -13.82
N SER A 220 23.30 -25.04 -13.71
CA SER A 220 24.22 -24.23 -14.51
C SER A 220 23.92 -22.75 -14.29
N ALA A 221 24.40 -22.20 -13.18
CA ALA A 221 24.68 -20.78 -13.04
C ALA A 221 25.98 -20.51 -13.79
N ASP A 222 25.95 -19.57 -14.67
CA ASP A 222 26.98 -18.64 -15.11
C ASP A 222 26.71 -18.24 -16.56
N ARG A 223 26.18 -17.06 -16.75
CA ARG A 223 26.62 -16.08 -17.76
C ARG A 223 25.84 -14.76 -17.61
N LEU A 224 26.50 -13.84 -16.95
CA LEU A 224 26.27 -12.40 -17.12
C LEU A 224 26.46 -12.05 -18.61
N HIS A 225 25.42 -11.57 -19.27
CA HIS A 225 25.54 -10.85 -20.51
C HIS A 225 24.92 -9.48 -20.42
N THR A 226 25.79 -8.49 -20.27
CA THR A 226 25.56 -7.09 -20.62
C THR A 226 25.28 -6.98 -22.12
N ASN A 227 24.15 -6.37 -22.51
CA ASN A 227 23.95 -5.91 -23.88
C ASN A 227 23.60 -4.41 -23.86
N PRO A 228 24.33 -3.59 -24.65
CA PRO A 228 24.08 -2.15 -24.77
C PRO A 228 22.98 -1.86 -25.80
N LEU A 229 22.26 -0.74 -25.57
CA LEU A 229 21.25 -0.16 -26.44
C LEU A 229 21.78 0.15 -27.85
N PRO A 230 21.00 -0.01 -28.91
CA PRO A 230 21.39 0.42 -30.24
C PRO A 230 21.08 1.89 -30.48
N VAL A 231 22.11 2.60 -30.89
CA VAL A 231 22.05 3.96 -31.43
C VAL A 231 21.44 3.93 -32.85
N GLY A 232 20.55 4.87 -33.14
CA GLY A 232 19.84 5.00 -34.40
C GLY A 232 20.74 5.24 -35.61
N ARG A 233 20.27 4.76 -36.76
CA ARG A 233 20.69 5.24 -38.08
C ARG A 233 19.49 5.47 -38.98
N THR A 234 19.49 6.65 -39.55
CA THR A 234 18.60 7.21 -40.58
C THR A 234 18.86 6.57 -41.94
N GLY A 235 17.78 6.44 -42.76
CA GLY A 235 17.86 6.65 -44.18
C GLY A 235 17.26 5.61 -45.12
N GLY A 236 16.33 6.00 -45.96
CA GLY A 236 16.24 5.53 -47.34
C GLY A 236 14.95 4.86 -47.78
N ASN A 237 14.20 5.61 -48.57
CA ASN A 237 13.02 5.24 -49.42
C ASN A 237 13.22 3.94 -50.22
N GLU A 238 12.11 3.24 -50.49
CA GLU A 238 11.60 3.07 -51.87
C GLU A 238 10.22 2.37 -51.86
N ARG A 239 9.39 2.84 -52.81
CA ARG A 239 8.01 2.39 -53.13
C ARG A 239 8.03 1.08 -53.90
N THR A 240 6.98 0.28 -53.74
CA THR A 240 6.26 -0.34 -54.88
C THR A 240 4.83 -0.72 -54.48
N GLU A 241 3.94 -0.42 -55.39
CA GLU A 241 2.49 -0.63 -55.39
C GLU A 241 2.13 -2.09 -55.68
N GLY A 242 0.97 -2.52 -55.18
CA GLY A 242 0.32 -3.76 -55.61
C GLY A 242 -1.03 -3.96 -54.92
N ASN A 243 -2.09 -3.62 -55.62
CA ASN A 243 -3.50 -3.91 -55.30
C ASN A 243 -3.77 -5.42 -55.19
N GLU A 244 -4.67 -5.82 -54.30
CA GLU A 244 -5.86 -6.63 -54.61
C GLU A 244 -6.83 -6.69 -53.43
N GLU A 245 -8.10 -6.42 -53.71
CA GLU A 245 -9.25 -6.50 -52.86
C GLU A 245 -9.63 -7.95 -52.58
N SER A 246 -9.97 -8.27 -51.32
CA SER A 246 -11.02 -9.25 -51.02
C SER A 246 -11.59 -8.99 -49.63
N GLY A 247 -12.90 -8.71 -49.60
CA GLY A 247 -13.66 -8.41 -48.38
C GLY A 247 -13.84 -9.66 -47.51
N GLU A 248 -13.63 -9.45 -46.24
CA GLU A 248 -14.16 -10.31 -45.21
C GLU A 248 -14.80 -9.48 -44.09
N THR A 249 -16.00 -9.85 -43.77
CA THR A 249 -16.88 -9.32 -42.73
C THR A 249 -16.23 -9.43 -41.33
N PRO A 250 -16.32 -8.39 -40.45
CA PRO A 250 -15.87 -8.52 -39.07
C PRO A 250 -16.95 -9.26 -38.27
N GLY A 251 -16.67 -10.47 -37.90
CA GLY A 251 -17.51 -11.30 -37.07
C GLY A 251 -16.80 -11.89 -35.89
N ALA A 252 -17.26 -11.57 -34.68
CA ALA A 252 -17.21 -12.41 -33.46
C ALA A 252 -15.86 -12.66 -32.76
N GLY A 253 -14.87 -11.75 -32.82
CA GLY A 253 -13.62 -11.91 -32.05
C GLY A 253 -13.54 -11.12 -30.74
N GLU A 254 -14.29 -10.02 -30.62
CA GLU A 254 -14.09 -9.06 -29.51
C GLU A 254 -14.85 -9.40 -28.23
N THR A 255 -15.88 -10.24 -28.26
CA THR A 255 -16.69 -10.54 -27.07
C THR A 255 -16.10 -11.64 -26.15
N ALA A 256 -15.29 -12.55 -26.69
CA ALA A 256 -14.66 -13.63 -25.90
C ALA A 256 -13.48 -13.14 -25.06
N ASP A 257 -12.76 -12.10 -25.51
CA ASP A 257 -11.58 -11.55 -24.80
C ASP A 257 -12.00 -10.64 -23.64
N ALA A 258 -13.07 -9.85 -23.80
CA ALA A 258 -13.60 -8.98 -22.74
C ALA A 258 -14.19 -9.80 -21.55
N THR A 259 -14.80 -10.95 -21.81
CA THR A 259 -15.34 -11.82 -20.76
C THR A 259 -14.25 -12.51 -19.96
N SER A 260 -13.13 -12.91 -20.60
CA SER A 260 -11.99 -13.51 -19.93
C SER A 260 -11.20 -12.50 -19.07
N ARG A 261 -11.19 -11.21 -19.46
CA ARG A 261 -10.56 -10.11 -18.69
C ARG A 261 -11.34 -9.74 -17.44
N SER A 262 -12.67 -9.71 -17.51
CA SER A 262 -13.50 -9.45 -16.32
C SER A 262 -13.40 -10.57 -15.27
N ASP A 263 -13.26 -11.82 -15.70
CA ASP A 263 -13.12 -12.96 -14.79
C ASP A 263 -11.82 -12.93 -13.98
N GLN A 264 -10.75 -12.31 -14.49
CA GLN A 264 -9.47 -12.20 -13.78
C GLN A 264 -9.52 -11.23 -12.60
N LEU A 265 -10.39 -10.21 -12.64
CA LEU A 265 -10.55 -9.25 -11.54
C LEU A 265 -11.07 -9.87 -10.24
N HIS A 266 -11.77 -10.99 -10.34
CA HIS A 266 -12.32 -11.70 -9.20
C HIS A 266 -11.27 -12.44 -8.35
N TRP A 267 -9.99 -12.42 -8.74
CA TRP A 267 -8.95 -13.19 -8.06
C TRP A 267 -8.31 -12.48 -6.88
N TYR A 268 -8.46 -11.15 -6.79
CA TYR A 268 -7.77 -10.35 -5.80
C TYR A 268 -8.70 -9.90 -4.67
N ALA A 269 -8.17 -9.92 -3.44
CA ALA A 269 -8.75 -9.26 -2.28
C ALA A 269 -8.22 -7.81 -2.17
N SER A 270 -6.99 -7.57 -2.66
CA SER A 270 -6.34 -6.26 -2.76
C SER A 270 -5.51 -6.19 -4.04
N PRO A 271 -6.08 -5.73 -5.18
CA PRO A 271 -5.30 -5.51 -6.41
C PRO A 271 -4.07 -4.64 -6.19
N ARG A 272 -4.17 -3.59 -5.39
CA ARG A 272 -3.06 -2.67 -5.07
C ARG A 272 -1.85 -3.38 -4.46
N CYS A 273 -2.05 -4.42 -3.66
CA CYS A 273 -1.00 -5.20 -3.02
C CYS A 273 -0.62 -6.49 -3.77
N SER A 274 -1.28 -6.79 -4.90
CA SER A 274 -1.01 -7.97 -5.75
C SER A 274 0.02 -7.68 -6.84
N GLU A 275 0.26 -8.64 -7.74
CA GLU A 275 1.16 -8.49 -8.89
C GLU A 275 0.76 -7.34 -9.83
N ILE A 276 -0.53 -7.04 -9.95
CA ILE A 276 -1.05 -5.95 -10.77
C ILE A 276 -1.09 -4.61 -10.04
N GLY A 277 -0.51 -4.55 -8.85
CA GLY A 277 -0.52 -3.38 -7.99
C GLY A 277 0.57 -2.36 -8.30
N TYR A 278 0.73 -1.44 -7.39
CA TYR A 278 1.64 -0.31 -7.48
C TYR A 278 3.04 -0.68 -7.00
N TRP A 279 3.83 -1.31 -7.87
CA TRP A 279 5.18 -1.79 -7.58
C TRP A 279 6.20 -1.28 -8.58
N ASN A 280 7.48 -1.34 -8.22
CA ASN A 280 8.56 -1.11 -9.17
C ASN A 280 8.55 -2.21 -10.26
N THR A 281 9.12 -1.90 -11.42
CA THR A 281 9.29 -2.85 -12.54
C THR A 281 10.36 -3.92 -12.25
N PHE A 282 10.92 -3.93 -11.07
CA PHE A 282 11.90 -4.89 -10.55
C PHE A 282 11.60 -5.18 -9.08
N ASP A 283 12.06 -6.29 -8.55
CA ASP A 283 11.93 -6.63 -7.14
C ASP A 283 13.12 -6.05 -6.36
N PRO A 284 12.89 -5.01 -5.50
CA PRO A 284 13.97 -4.38 -4.75
C PRO A 284 14.54 -5.32 -3.69
N VAL A 285 15.86 -5.34 -3.56
CA VAL A 285 16.58 -6.02 -2.48
C VAL A 285 17.42 -5.01 -1.71
N LEU A 286 17.20 -4.94 -0.40
CA LEU A 286 17.84 -3.99 0.50
C LEU A 286 18.82 -4.70 1.43
N ASP A 287 19.82 -3.97 1.94
CA ASP A 287 20.83 -4.55 2.81
C ASP A 287 20.51 -4.31 4.28
N TYR A 288 19.87 -5.27 4.92
CA TYR A 288 19.45 -5.22 6.32
C TYR A 288 20.55 -5.63 7.33
N ARG A 289 21.81 -5.76 6.90
CA ARG A 289 22.90 -6.19 7.80
C ARG A 289 23.28 -5.14 8.83
N ASP A 290 23.19 -3.87 8.47
CA ASP A 290 23.33 -2.69 9.34
C ASP A 290 22.69 -1.47 8.67
N PHE A 291 22.55 -0.39 9.45
CA PHE A 291 21.85 0.82 9.01
C PHE A 291 22.55 1.53 7.85
N ASP A 292 23.88 1.64 7.86
CA ASP A 292 24.63 2.30 6.80
C ASP A 292 24.48 1.56 5.47
N LYS A 293 24.54 0.21 5.52
CA LYS A 293 24.35 -0.62 4.34
C LYS A 293 22.94 -0.53 3.79
N TYR A 294 21.94 -0.42 4.68
CA TYR A 294 20.56 -0.18 4.26
C TYR A 294 20.45 1.13 3.46
N ILE A 295 20.97 2.24 3.98
CA ILE A 295 20.99 3.54 3.28
C ILE A 295 21.69 3.41 1.92
N HIS A 296 22.90 2.84 1.89
CA HIS A 296 23.65 2.66 0.65
C HIS A 296 22.93 1.77 -0.37
N SER A 297 22.18 0.75 0.09
CA SER A 297 21.41 -0.12 -0.81
C SER A 297 20.27 0.61 -1.49
N VAL A 298 19.61 1.54 -0.80
CA VAL A 298 18.57 2.41 -1.39
C VAL A 298 19.21 3.45 -2.31
N GLN A 299 20.26 4.12 -1.83
CA GLN A 299 20.95 5.17 -2.60
C GLN A 299 21.52 4.63 -3.91
N ARG A 300 22.04 3.40 -3.93
CA ARG A 300 22.55 2.75 -5.14
C ARG A 300 21.52 2.72 -6.27
N TYR A 301 20.24 2.43 -5.98
CA TYR A 301 19.18 2.45 -7.00
C TYR A 301 18.95 3.85 -7.59
N VAL A 302 19.27 4.90 -6.84
CA VAL A 302 19.22 6.28 -7.33
C VAL A 302 20.47 6.60 -8.14
N ASP A 303 21.65 6.22 -7.64
CA ASP A 303 22.94 6.52 -8.27
C ASP A 303 23.10 5.82 -9.62
N ASP A 304 22.58 4.62 -9.79
CA ASP A 304 22.61 3.87 -11.06
C ASP A 304 21.44 4.23 -12.01
N GLY A 305 20.57 5.15 -11.61
CA GLY A 305 19.43 5.63 -12.40
C GLY A 305 18.24 4.65 -12.45
N THR A 306 18.24 3.59 -11.65
CA THR A 306 17.10 2.68 -11.52
C THR A 306 15.90 3.39 -10.91
N LEU A 307 16.11 4.29 -9.96
CA LEU A 307 15.10 5.18 -9.38
C LEU A 307 15.49 6.64 -9.58
N MET A 308 14.51 7.52 -9.76
CA MET A 308 14.75 8.96 -9.81
C MET A 308 15.02 9.54 -8.41
N TYR A 309 14.27 9.06 -7.41
CA TYR A 309 14.38 9.47 -6.00
C TYR A 309 14.17 8.26 -5.09
N PRO A 310 14.65 8.28 -3.84
CA PRO A 310 14.38 7.21 -2.86
C PRO A 310 12.88 6.99 -2.60
N ALA A 311 12.04 8.02 -2.78
CA ALA A 311 10.59 7.93 -2.65
C ALA A 311 9.92 7.02 -3.70
N GLU A 312 10.56 6.81 -4.85
CA GLU A 312 10.10 5.89 -5.92
C GLU A 312 10.30 4.41 -5.56
N LEU A 313 10.97 4.10 -4.45
CA LEU A 313 11.08 2.73 -3.97
C LEU A 313 9.72 2.28 -3.40
N TYR A 314 8.95 1.51 -4.18
CA TYR A 314 7.69 0.93 -3.76
C TYR A 314 7.95 -0.38 -3.02
N TYR A 315 7.97 -0.27 -1.71
CA TYR A 315 8.27 -1.36 -0.78
C TYR A 315 7.24 -1.35 0.36
N PRO A 316 6.87 -2.50 0.92
CA PRO A 316 5.78 -2.58 1.90
C PRO A 316 6.06 -1.82 3.21
N VAL A 317 7.33 -1.63 3.53
CA VAL A 317 7.79 -0.95 4.75
C VAL A 317 8.89 0.03 4.41
N ARG A 318 8.78 1.26 4.90
CA ARG A 318 9.80 2.31 4.71
C ARG A 318 10.30 2.82 6.05
N LEU A 319 11.63 3.00 6.16
CA LEU A 319 12.25 3.69 7.28
C LEU A 319 12.26 5.20 7.00
N LYS A 320 11.75 5.99 7.90
CA LYS A 320 11.58 7.45 7.73
C LYS A 320 12.45 8.22 8.74
N PRO A 321 13.15 9.29 8.29
CA PRO A 321 13.76 10.27 9.20
C PRO A 321 12.69 11.17 9.81
N ALA A 322 13.05 11.99 10.76
CA ALA A 322 12.27 13.16 11.11
C ALA A 322 12.26 14.17 9.94
N GLY A 323 11.08 14.71 9.62
CA GLY A 323 10.92 15.69 8.54
C GLY A 323 10.97 15.09 7.13
N ARG A 324 11.56 15.83 6.18
CA ARG A 324 11.55 15.44 4.76
C ARG A 324 12.34 14.16 4.50
N TYR A 325 11.73 13.21 3.79
CA TYR A 325 12.35 11.94 3.45
C TYR A 325 13.52 12.12 2.44
N SER A 326 14.70 11.73 2.86
CA SER A 326 15.89 11.56 2.00
C SER A 326 16.89 10.63 2.67
N MET A 327 17.80 10.02 1.91
CA MET A 327 18.86 9.17 2.47
C MET A 327 19.83 9.98 3.35
N ALA A 328 20.15 11.22 2.96
CA ALA A 328 20.97 12.11 3.77
C ALA A 328 20.31 12.47 5.12
N ALA A 329 18.98 12.68 5.14
CA ALA A 329 18.28 12.96 6.39
C ALA A 329 18.24 11.69 7.31
N LEU A 330 18.10 10.49 6.73
CA LEU A 330 18.21 9.24 7.47
C LEU A 330 19.63 9.06 8.06
N GLU A 331 20.67 9.27 7.28
CA GLU A 331 22.05 9.15 7.71
C GLU A 331 22.39 10.11 8.88
N GLN A 332 21.98 11.37 8.75
CA GLN A 332 22.25 12.40 9.77
C GLN A 332 21.40 12.21 11.03
N GLY A 333 20.08 12.07 10.86
CA GLY A 333 19.11 12.06 11.95
C GLY A 333 18.80 10.68 12.53
N GLY A 334 19.08 9.61 11.80
CA GLY A 334 18.64 8.26 12.12
C GLY A 334 17.18 8.02 11.78
N ILE A 335 16.68 6.86 12.18
CA ILE A 335 15.30 6.44 11.95
C ILE A 335 14.41 7.05 13.05
N SER A 336 13.46 7.87 12.63
CA SER A 336 12.44 8.44 13.50
C SER A 336 11.25 7.49 13.68
N HIS A 337 10.79 6.88 12.58
CA HIS A 337 9.63 6.01 12.56
C HIS A 337 9.67 5.06 11.37
N ILE A 338 8.78 4.08 11.36
CA ILE A 338 8.53 3.22 10.20
C ILE A 338 7.15 3.52 9.62
N GLU A 339 7.03 3.32 8.32
CA GLU A 339 5.80 3.50 7.54
C GLU A 339 5.38 2.16 6.94
N ILE A 340 4.19 1.66 7.32
CA ILE A 340 3.55 0.49 6.72
C ILE A 340 2.64 0.98 5.60
N ARG A 341 2.82 0.47 4.38
CA ARG A 341 2.24 1.02 3.17
C ARG A 341 1.17 0.14 2.50
N THR A 342 0.81 -0.98 3.12
CA THR A 342 0.01 -2.04 2.51
C THR A 342 -1.44 -2.11 3.01
N VAL A 343 -1.95 -1.03 3.61
CA VAL A 343 -3.32 -0.98 4.13
C VAL A 343 -4.27 -0.44 3.06
N ASP A 344 -5.33 -1.21 2.76
CA ASP A 344 -6.41 -0.76 1.87
C ASP A 344 -7.38 0.17 2.60
N GLU A 345 -8.07 1.02 1.84
CA GLU A 345 -9.24 1.74 2.33
C GLU A 345 -10.39 0.76 2.58
N ASN A 346 -10.90 0.77 3.80
CA ASN A 346 -12.07 -0.01 4.20
C ASN A 346 -13.36 0.80 3.91
N PRO A 347 -14.17 0.42 2.92
CA PRO A 347 -15.34 1.19 2.52
C PRO A 347 -16.46 1.24 3.58
N TYR A 348 -16.38 0.40 4.61
CA TYR A 348 -17.35 0.43 5.72
C TYR A 348 -17.01 1.45 6.81
N SER A 349 -15.84 2.10 6.71
CA SER A 349 -15.48 3.23 7.55
C SER A 349 -15.62 4.54 6.76
N PRO A 350 -16.32 5.55 7.27
CA PRO A 350 -16.41 6.84 6.59
C PRO A 350 -15.08 7.53 6.32
N VAL A 351 -14.04 7.18 7.09
CA VAL A 351 -12.68 7.69 6.93
C VAL A 351 -11.69 6.65 6.39
N GLY A 352 -12.17 5.52 5.87
CA GLY A 352 -11.38 4.52 5.16
C GLY A 352 -10.61 3.52 6.04
N ILE A 353 -10.61 3.64 7.36
CA ILE A 353 -10.00 2.69 8.30
C ILE A 353 -10.84 2.60 9.57
N LEU A 354 -10.84 1.43 10.22
CA LEU A 354 -11.52 1.25 11.50
C LEU A 354 -10.53 1.42 12.66
N PRO A 355 -10.97 1.93 13.82
CA PRO A 355 -10.13 2.02 15.02
C PRO A 355 -9.48 0.69 15.39
N GLU A 356 -10.20 -0.43 15.26
CA GLU A 356 -9.75 -1.77 15.57
C GLU A 356 -8.60 -2.23 14.64
N ASP A 357 -8.58 -1.77 13.39
CA ASP A 357 -7.49 -2.07 12.47
C ASP A 357 -6.24 -1.25 12.76
N ILE A 358 -6.39 0.01 13.21
CA ILE A 358 -5.28 0.83 13.72
C ILE A 358 -4.70 0.21 15.00
N GLN A 359 -5.56 -0.27 15.91
CA GLN A 359 -5.15 -0.98 17.14
C GLN A 359 -4.39 -2.26 16.82
N PHE A 360 -4.85 -3.01 15.82
CA PHE A 360 -4.15 -4.23 15.38
C PHE A 360 -2.75 -3.91 14.82
N LEU A 361 -2.62 -2.91 13.96
CA LEU A 361 -1.32 -2.48 13.43
C LEU A 361 -0.38 -2.04 14.55
N HIS A 362 -0.87 -1.32 15.54
CA HIS A 362 -0.11 -0.97 16.75
C HIS A 362 0.40 -2.23 17.47
N LEU A 363 -0.49 -3.19 17.82
CA LEU A 363 -0.09 -4.42 18.50
C LEU A 363 0.85 -5.28 17.64
N LEU A 364 0.67 -5.29 16.34
CA LEU A 364 1.57 -6.00 15.41
C LEU A 364 2.98 -5.39 15.47
N MET A 365 3.13 -4.07 15.41
CA MET A 365 4.45 -3.43 15.51
C MET A 365 5.11 -3.70 16.85
N VAL A 366 4.35 -3.66 17.94
CA VAL A 366 4.84 -4.05 19.28
C VAL A 366 5.34 -5.50 19.29
N TYR A 367 4.55 -6.43 18.79
CA TYR A 367 4.94 -7.84 18.69
C TYR A 367 6.21 -8.04 17.85
N LEU A 368 6.30 -7.37 16.70
CA LEU A 368 7.41 -7.52 15.77
C LEU A 368 8.72 -6.88 16.31
N MET A 369 8.64 -5.78 17.06
CA MET A 369 9.80 -5.18 17.72
C MET A 369 10.48 -6.14 18.71
N HIS A 370 9.71 -7.01 19.34
CA HIS A 370 10.20 -7.99 20.31
C HIS A 370 10.61 -9.32 19.67
N GLN A 371 10.57 -9.43 18.33
CA GLN A 371 11.10 -10.63 17.69
C GLN A 371 12.64 -10.63 17.70
N PRO A 372 13.27 -11.82 17.86
CA PRO A 372 14.72 -11.90 17.91
C PRO A 372 15.33 -11.41 16.59
N PRO A 373 16.48 -10.76 16.66
CA PRO A 373 17.23 -10.39 15.46
C PRO A 373 17.49 -11.61 14.56
N LYS A 374 17.14 -11.47 13.29
CA LYS A 374 17.31 -12.54 12.31
C LYS A 374 17.83 -11.95 11.00
N PRO A 375 18.90 -12.52 10.39
CA PRO A 375 19.35 -12.11 9.06
C PRO A 375 18.19 -12.08 8.06
N PHE A 376 18.20 -11.09 7.17
CA PHE A 376 17.19 -10.96 6.13
C PHE A 376 17.86 -10.93 4.74
N PRO A 377 18.31 -12.10 4.25
CA PRO A 377 19.02 -12.20 3.00
C PRO A 377 18.11 -11.95 1.79
N PRO A 378 18.67 -11.67 0.60
CA PRO A 378 17.92 -11.36 -0.62
C PRO A 378 16.81 -12.35 -0.93
N GLU A 379 17.08 -13.64 -0.82
CA GLU A 379 16.13 -14.71 -1.14
C GLU A 379 14.90 -14.65 -0.22
N GLU A 380 15.11 -14.38 1.07
CA GLU A 380 13.99 -14.25 2.05
C GLU A 380 13.22 -12.96 1.82
N GLN A 381 13.86 -11.87 1.35
CA GLN A 381 13.17 -10.63 0.98
C GLN A 381 12.23 -10.86 -0.21
N LEU A 382 12.72 -11.51 -1.26
CA LEU A 382 11.91 -11.86 -2.43
C LEU A 382 10.74 -12.79 -2.06
N GLN A 383 10.96 -13.75 -1.16
CA GLN A 383 9.92 -14.61 -0.64
C GLN A 383 8.87 -13.80 0.15
N ALA A 384 9.28 -12.84 0.98
CA ALA A 384 8.37 -12.00 1.74
C ALA A 384 7.50 -11.12 0.83
N LEU A 385 8.06 -10.56 -0.25
CA LEU A 385 7.31 -9.82 -1.26
C LEU A 385 6.34 -10.73 -2.01
N HIS A 386 6.77 -11.93 -2.38
CA HIS A 386 5.90 -12.93 -3.00
C HIS A 386 4.75 -13.35 -2.08
N ASP A 387 5.04 -13.63 -0.80
CA ASP A 387 4.04 -13.99 0.20
C ASP A 387 3.01 -12.87 0.41
N MET A 388 3.45 -11.61 0.40
CA MET A 388 2.57 -10.45 0.47
C MET A 388 1.62 -10.40 -0.75
N LYS A 389 2.15 -10.54 -1.96
CA LYS A 389 1.36 -10.60 -3.20
C LYS A 389 0.41 -11.79 -3.21
N THR A 390 0.84 -12.94 -2.70
CA THR A 390 -0.01 -14.13 -2.52
C THR A 390 -1.17 -13.88 -1.55
N ALA A 391 -0.91 -13.18 -0.44
CA ALA A 391 -1.95 -12.82 0.52
C ALA A 391 -2.97 -11.80 -0.02
N ALA A 392 -2.62 -11.09 -1.08
CA ALA A 392 -3.52 -10.20 -1.81
C ALA A 392 -4.54 -10.93 -2.70
N LEU A 393 -4.36 -12.23 -2.91
CA LEU A 393 -5.34 -13.06 -3.61
C LEU A 393 -6.60 -13.24 -2.76
N TYR A 394 -7.73 -13.43 -3.42
CA TYR A 394 -8.99 -13.74 -2.75
C TYR A 394 -9.03 -15.17 -2.20
N ASP A 395 -8.11 -16.02 -2.63
CA ASP A 395 -8.04 -17.44 -2.27
C ASP A 395 -7.33 -17.66 -0.93
N ASP A 396 -8.10 -18.01 0.10
CA ASP A 396 -7.62 -18.36 1.44
C ASP A 396 -6.74 -19.63 1.48
N SER A 397 -6.79 -20.45 0.44
CA SER A 397 -6.01 -21.70 0.31
C SER A 397 -4.64 -21.48 -0.35
N ALA A 398 -4.41 -20.29 -0.94
CA ALA A 398 -3.14 -19.91 -1.56
C ALA A 398 -1.98 -20.14 -0.60
N LYS A 399 -0.87 -20.70 -1.10
CA LYS A 399 0.26 -21.14 -0.29
C LYS A 399 1.32 -20.07 -0.20
N LEU A 400 1.68 -19.69 1.02
CA LEU A 400 2.89 -18.92 1.30
C LEU A 400 4.15 -19.77 1.10
N SER A 401 5.32 -19.12 1.04
CA SER A 401 6.64 -19.78 0.94
C SER A 401 6.89 -20.81 2.04
N SER A 402 6.23 -20.65 3.19
CA SER A 402 6.23 -21.63 4.28
C SER A 402 5.48 -22.94 3.99
N GLY A 403 4.76 -23.03 2.87
CA GLY A 403 3.87 -24.14 2.50
C GLY A 403 2.51 -24.13 3.21
N LYS A 404 2.28 -23.24 4.19
CA LYS A 404 0.97 -23.05 4.83
C LYS A 404 0.04 -22.25 3.91
N SER A 405 -1.27 -22.51 3.97
CA SER A 405 -2.24 -21.60 3.37
C SER A 405 -2.24 -20.25 4.09
N THR A 406 -2.57 -19.17 3.37
CA THR A 406 -2.66 -17.81 3.94
C THR A 406 -3.53 -17.79 5.19
N ARG A 407 -4.70 -18.45 5.15
CA ARG A 407 -5.61 -18.59 6.29
C ARG A 407 -4.97 -19.31 7.49
N CYS A 408 -4.31 -20.45 7.26
CA CYS A 408 -3.64 -21.18 8.34
C CYS A 408 -2.47 -20.39 8.94
N ALA A 409 -1.69 -19.71 8.09
CA ALA A 409 -0.58 -18.88 8.53
C ALA A 409 -1.07 -17.70 9.37
N ALA A 410 -2.15 -17.00 8.93
CA ALA A 410 -2.72 -15.87 9.66
C ALA A 410 -3.26 -16.28 11.04
N ARG A 411 -3.95 -17.42 11.14
CA ARG A 411 -4.38 -17.97 12.43
C ARG A 411 -3.19 -18.27 13.34
N SER A 412 -2.12 -18.88 12.77
CA SER A 412 -0.89 -19.15 13.52
C SER A 412 -0.26 -17.85 14.06
N ALA A 413 -0.17 -16.82 13.22
CA ALA A 413 0.40 -15.53 13.62
C ALA A 413 -0.39 -14.85 14.74
N LEU A 414 -1.74 -14.87 14.70
CA LEU A 414 -2.56 -14.34 15.79
C LEU A 414 -2.38 -15.12 17.10
N HIS A 415 -2.28 -16.46 17.04
CA HIS A 415 -1.95 -17.26 18.23
C HIS A 415 -0.58 -16.93 18.81
N ASP A 416 0.42 -16.70 17.95
CA ASP A 416 1.76 -16.32 18.40
C ASP A 416 1.73 -14.94 19.07
N MET A 417 0.98 -13.98 18.53
CA MET A 417 0.74 -12.67 19.14
C MET A 417 0.04 -12.79 20.51
N GLU A 418 -1.03 -13.59 20.62
CA GLU A 418 -1.69 -13.85 21.91
C GLU A 418 -0.73 -14.46 22.91
N GLY A 419 0.08 -15.44 22.48
CA GLY A 419 1.10 -16.08 23.29
C GLY A 419 2.16 -15.10 23.78
N PHE A 420 2.56 -14.14 22.93
CA PHE A 420 3.49 -13.07 23.28
C PHE A 420 2.89 -12.16 24.37
N PHE A 421 1.71 -11.60 24.13
CA PHE A 421 1.09 -10.66 25.08
C PHE A 421 0.70 -11.29 26.41
N ARG A 422 0.36 -12.57 26.45
CA ARG A 422 0.12 -13.30 27.73
C ARG A 422 1.33 -13.37 28.67
N ARG A 423 2.54 -13.21 28.15
CA ARG A 423 3.76 -13.22 28.97
C ARG A 423 4.09 -11.87 29.61
N GLY A 424 3.45 -10.79 29.17
CA GLY A 424 3.69 -9.44 29.69
C GLY A 424 2.89 -9.12 30.95
N ALA A 425 3.46 -8.30 31.82
CA ALA A 425 2.79 -7.80 33.02
C ALA A 425 1.98 -6.53 32.70
N PHE A 426 0.94 -6.67 31.92
CA PHE A 426 0.07 -5.58 31.52
C PHE A 426 -1.01 -5.28 32.57
N THR A 427 -1.41 -4.01 32.69
CA THR A 427 -2.54 -3.58 33.50
C THR A 427 -3.86 -4.18 33.00
N ARG A 428 -4.92 -4.14 33.79
CA ARG A 428 -6.25 -4.62 33.37
C ARG A 428 -6.78 -3.92 32.12
N THR A 429 -6.54 -2.62 32.00
CA THR A 429 -6.93 -1.84 30.82
C THR A 429 -6.16 -2.27 29.59
N GLU A 430 -4.85 -2.43 29.68
CA GLU A 430 -4.02 -2.91 28.58
C GLU A 430 -4.38 -4.34 28.16
N GLN A 431 -4.65 -5.23 29.14
CA GLN A 431 -5.13 -6.59 28.85
C GLN A 431 -6.48 -6.59 28.10
N ALA A 432 -7.40 -5.69 28.47
CA ALA A 432 -8.67 -5.53 27.78
C ALA A 432 -8.44 -5.03 26.35
N TYR A 433 -7.63 -3.99 26.16
CA TYR A 433 -7.23 -3.46 24.86
C TYR A 433 -6.63 -4.53 23.95
N ILE A 434 -5.64 -5.29 24.44
CA ILE A 434 -4.99 -6.38 23.68
C ILE A 434 -6.03 -7.44 23.28
N ARG A 435 -6.82 -7.91 24.22
CA ARG A 435 -7.83 -8.94 23.98
C ARG A 435 -8.87 -8.48 22.97
N GLU A 436 -9.47 -7.32 23.14
CA GLU A 436 -10.53 -6.79 22.26
C GLU A 436 -10.02 -6.59 20.83
N THR A 437 -8.79 -6.09 20.69
CA THR A 437 -8.13 -5.93 19.39
C THR A 437 -7.91 -7.27 18.70
N LEU A 438 -7.38 -8.28 19.39
CA LEU A 438 -7.13 -9.60 18.79
C LEU A 438 -8.44 -10.36 18.53
N ASP A 439 -9.42 -10.29 19.45
CA ASP A 439 -10.75 -10.86 19.26
C ASP A 439 -11.46 -10.30 18.02
N TYR A 440 -11.26 -8.99 17.72
CA TYR A 440 -11.76 -8.38 16.50
C TYR A 440 -11.12 -9.03 15.25
N GLN A 441 -9.81 -9.25 15.23
CA GLN A 441 -9.16 -9.91 14.11
C GLN A 441 -9.58 -11.38 13.96
N TRP A 442 -9.84 -12.09 15.06
CA TRP A 442 -10.38 -13.45 15.01
C TRP A 442 -11.75 -13.56 14.34
N LYS A 443 -12.61 -12.55 14.45
CA LYS A 443 -13.91 -12.50 13.76
C LYS A 443 -13.77 -12.57 12.24
N LYS A 444 -12.64 -12.11 11.68
CA LYS A 444 -12.35 -12.14 10.24
C LYS A 444 -12.20 -13.57 9.68
N PHE A 445 -12.05 -14.56 10.53
CA PHE A 445 -11.99 -15.97 10.11
C PHE A 445 -13.36 -16.68 10.05
N ALA A 446 -14.43 -16.04 10.45
CA ALA A 446 -15.78 -16.54 10.19
C ALA A 446 -16.12 -16.40 8.69
N PRO A 447 -17.02 -17.23 8.14
CA PRO A 447 -17.52 -17.03 6.77
C PRO A 447 -18.08 -15.60 6.60
N GLY A 448 -17.69 -14.89 5.56
CA GLY A 448 -18.04 -13.48 5.34
C GLY A 448 -17.41 -12.50 6.36
N GLY A 449 -16.42 -12.93 7.13
CA GLY A 449 -15.82 -12.13 8.18
C GLY A 449 -14.76 -11.14 7.69
N ARG A 450 -14.04 -11.46 6.60
CA ARG A 450 -13.05 -10.55 5.99
C ARG A 450 -13.75 -9.40 5.29
N THR A 451 -13.18 -8.20 5.39
CA THR A 451 -13.73 -7.03 4.71
C THR A 451 -13.84 -7.26 3.20
N ALA A 452 -12.82 -7.86 2.57
CA ALA A 452 -12.86 -8.23 1.15
C ALA A 452 -14.06 -9.13 0.78
N GLU A 453 -14.42 -10.10 1.63
CA GLU A 453 -15.59 -10.99 1.37
C GLU A 453 -16.90 -10.20 1.35
N ARG A 454 -17.07 -9.30 2.31
CA ARG A 454 -18.25 -8.43 2.42
C ARG A 454 -18.32 -7.44 1.24
N VAL A 455 -17.20 -6.79 0.92
CA VAL A 455 -17.11 -5.83 -0.19
C VAL A 455 -17.46 -6.52 -1.52
N ARG A 456 -16.95 -7.71 -1.75
CA ARG A 456 -17.34 -8.48 -2.94
C ARG A 456 -18.84 -8.72 -2.97
N GLN A 457 -19.40 -9.23 -1.89
CA GLN A 457 -20.84 -9.52 -1.80
C GLN A 457 -21.70 -8.27 -2.06
N ASP A 458 -21.31 -7.12 -1.51
CA ASP A 458 -22.14 -5.91 -1.55
C ASP A 458 -21.94 -5.11 -2.86
N PHE A 459 -20.73 -5.15 -3.48
CA PHE A 459 -20.36 -4.24 -4.56
C PHE A 459 -19.96 -4.90 -5.88
N GLU A 460 -19.91 -6.24 -5.98
CA GLU A 460 -19.56 -6.95 -7.22
C GLU A 460 -20.46 -6.53 -8.41
N THR A 461 -21.71 -6.22 -8.14
CA THR A 461 -22.63 -5.62 -9.10
C THR A 461 -22.89 -4.15 -8.77
N GLY A 462 -22.77 -3.25 -9.75
CA GLY A 462 -23.06 -1.84 -9.58
C GLY A 462 -22.01 -1.09 -8.77
N TYR A 463 -20.73 -1.45 -8.89
CA TYR A 463 -19.61 -0.88 -8.15
C TYR A 463 -19.61 0.66 -8.15
N ASN A 464 -19.69 1.29 -9.33
CA ASN A 464 -19.63 2.73 -9.45
C ASN A 464 -20.86 3.42 -8.83
N GLU A 465 -22.06 2.92 -9.07
CA GLU A 465 -23.29 3.51 -8.57
C GLU A 465 -23.41 3.34 -7.04
N LYS A 466 -23.13 2.14 -6.54
CA LYS A 466 -23.15 1.87 -5.10
C LYS A 466 -22.03 2.59 -4.36
N GLY A 467 -20.84 2.69 -4.99
CA GLY A 467 -19.71 3.43 -4.46
C GLY A 467 -19.99 4.92 -4.32
N LEU A 468 -20.63 5.53 -5.33
CA LEU A 468 -21.05 6.92 -5.25
C LEU A 468 -22.09 7.15 -4.14
N ARG A 469 -23.09 6.27 -4.04
CA ARG A 469 -24.06 6.35 -2.93
C ARG A 469 -23.40 6.26 -1.57
N LEU A 470 -22.43 5.36 -1.43
CA LEU A 470 -21.66 5.19 -0.21
C LEU A 470 -20.82 6.43 0.10
N ALA A 471 -20.15 7.02 -0.89
CA ALA A 471 -19.42 8.29 -0.74
C ALA A 471 -20.30 9.43 -0.23
N GLN A 472 -21.52 9.55 -0.78
CA GLN A 472 -22.51 10.54 -0.33
C GLN A 472 -23.02 10.25 1.09
N GLN A 473 -23.25 8.98 1.46
CA GLN A 473 -23.63 8.57 2.81
C GLN A 473 -22.52 8.89 3.82
N HIS A 474 -21.26 8.58 3.48
CA HIS A 474 -20.10 8.93 4.31
C HIS A 474 -19.98 10.45 4.53
N ALA A 475 -20.15 11.23 3.46
CA ALA A 475 -20.16 12.68 3.58
C ALA A 475 -21.27 13.18 4.51
N ALA A 476 -22.49 12.68 4.37
CA ALA A 476 -23.61 13.01 5.24
C ALA A 476 -23.34 12.62 6.71
N THR A 477 -22.80 11.43 6.94
CA THR A 477 -22.44 10.93 8.28
C THR A 477 -21.37 11.81 8.93
N ILE A 478 -20.28 12.13 8.21
CA ILE A 478 -19.19 12.97 8.72
C ILE A 478 -19.66 14.40 9.01
N LEU A 479 -20.52 14.96 8.14
CA LEU A 479 -21.02 16.33 8.30
C LEU A 479 -22.07 16.46 9.41
N SER A 480 -22.83 15.40 9.73
CA SER A 480 -23.83 15.41 10.78
C SER A 480 -23.27 15.44 12.21
N GLY A 481 -22.03 15.03 12.42
CA GLY A 481 -21.36 15.05 13.72
C GLY A 481 -20.40 13.89 13.93
N PHE A 482 -19.69 13.92 15.05
CA PHE A 482 -18.81 12.82 15.45
C PHE A 482 -19.66 11.75 16.17
N PRO A 483 -19.49 10.45 15.86
CA PRO A 483 -20.35 9.42 16.44
C PRO A 483 -20.17 9.20 17.96
N PHE A 484 -19.22 9.90 18.58
CA PHE A 484 -18.89 9.78 20.00
C PHE A 484 -19.02 11.12 20.77
N GLU A 485 -19.67 12.15 20.19
CA GLU A 485 -20.10 13.38 20.91
C GLU A 485 -21.43 13.20 21.62
#